data_5a51182fa8eba8989e76b9aa3242771a
#
_entry.id   5a51182fa8eba8989e76b9aa3242771a
#
_cell.length_a   1.000
_cell.length_b   1.000
_cell.length_c   1.000
_cell.angle_alpha   90.00
_cell.angle_beta   90.00
_cell.angle_gamma   90.00
#
_symmetry.space_group_name_H-M   'P 1'
#
loop_
_entity.id
_entity.type
_entity.pdbx_description
1 polymer ?
#
loop_
_entity_poly.entity_id
_entity_poly.type
_entity_poly.pdbx_seq_one_letter_code
_entity_poly.pdbx_strand_id
1 'polypeptide(L)'
;MRNGKQFVAALGLAALATVAFAGSYAKNPTVGGKEMLPTKDIIDNAVNSADHTTLVAAVKAADLVTTLKGAGPFTLFAPTNAAFAKLPAGTVEGLLKPESKATLTKI
;
A
#
# COMPACT_ATOMS: atom_id res chain seq x y z
N MET A 1 -30.94 -21.89 -34.41
CA MET A 1 -31.11 -21.56 -33.98
C MET A 1 -30.60 -21.22 -33.81
N ARG A 2 -30.57 -21.45 -33.75
CA ARG A 2 -30.50 -21.16 -33.29
C ARG A 2 -29.78 -20.86 -32.87
N ASN A 3 -29.71 -21.13 -32.96
CA ASN A 3 -29.31 -20.72 -32.36
C ASN A 3 -28.73 -20.42 -31.88
N GLY A 4 -28.62 -20.68 -31.82
CA GLY A 4 -28.43 -20.22 -31.04
C GLY A 4 -27.80 -20.11 -30.55
N LYS A 5 -27.95 -20.23 -30.59
CA LYS A 5 -27.72 -20.07 -29.95
C LYS A 5 -26.92 -19.91 -29.43
N GLN A 6 -26.87 -20.02 -29.47
CA GLN A 6 -26.51 -19.81 -28.76
C GLN A 6 -25.74 -19.38 -28.37
N PHE A 7 -25.93 -19.48 -28.40
CA PHE A 7 -25.53 -18.93 -27.65
C PHE A 7 -24.88 -18.63 -27.09
N VAL A 8 -24.92 -18.83 -27.25
CA VAL A 8 -24.75 -18.34 -26.37
C VAL A 8 -24.13 -18.16 -25.77
N ALA A 9 -24.13 -18.62 -25.60
CA ALA A 9 -23.96 -18.25 -24.69
C ALA A 9 -23.13 -18.00 -24.41
N ALA A 10 -23.04 -18.34 -24.47
CA ALA A 10 -22.49 -17.94 -23.96
C ALA A 10 -22.00 -17.35 -23.81
N LEU A 11 -22.15 -17.34 -23.77
CA LEU A 11 -21.90 -16.55 -23.20
C LEU A 11 -21.49 -16.22 -22.55
N GLY A 12 -21.89 -16.32 -22.60
CA GLY A 12 -21.97 -15.75 -21.40
C GLY A 12 -20.92 -15.97 -20.47
N LEU A 13 -20.50 -16.75 -20.50
CA LEU A 13 -19.59 -17.04 -19.72
C LEU A 13 -18.58 -16.18 -19.57
N ALA A 14 -18.38 -15.89 -20.31
CA ALA A 14 -17.33 -15.08 -20.23
C ALA A 14 -17.52 -14.06 -19.22
N ALA A 15 -18.60 -13.73 -19.13
CA ALA A 15 -18.79 -12.69 -18.29
C ALA A 15 -18.35 -12.95 -16.96
N LEU A 16 -18.45 -14.12 -16.61
CA LEU A 16 -18.21 -14.37 -15.40
C LEU A 16 -16.97 -14.07 -14.95
N ALA A 17 -16.20 -14.48 -15.55
CA ALA A 17 -14.92 -14.31 -15.07
C ALA A 17 -14.70 -12.88 -14.82
N THR A 18 -15.35 -12.15 -15.49
CA THR A 18 -15.13 -10.83 -15.37
C THR A 18 -15.47 -10.28 -14.10
N VAL A 19 -16.29 -10.92 -13.46
CA VAL A 19 -16.67 -10.40 -12.27
C VAL A 19 -15.54 -10.23 -11.37
N ALA A 20 -14.76 -11.22 -11.35
CA ALA A 20 -13.65 -11.16 -10.49
C ALA A 20 -12.84 -9.98 -10.84
N PHE A 21 -13.13 -9.46 -11.92
CA PHE A 21 -12.37 -8.44 -12.35
C PHE A 21 -12.87 -7.14 -12.07
N ALA A 22 -13.91 -7.01 -11.37
CA ALA A 22 -14.36 -5.73 -10.99
C ALA A 22 -13.20 -4.96 -10.43
N GLY A 23 -12.42 -5.64 -9.64
CA GLY A 23 -11.28 -4.99 -9.08
C GLY A 23 -10.25 -4.61 -10.10
N SER A 24 -10.12 -5.38 -11.15
CA SER A 24 -9.08 -5.10 -12.12
C SER A 24 -9.45 -3.94 -13.03
N TYR A 25 -10.69 -3.50 -13.04
CA TYR A 25 -11.03 -2.34 -13.79
C TYR A 25 -10.87 -1.05 -13.01
N ALA A 26 -10.72 -1.16 -11.72
CA ALA A 26 -10.52 0.01 -10.91
C ALA A 26 -9.12 0.53 -11.17
N LYS A 27 -8.99 1.83 -11.26
CA LYS A 27 -7.68 2.43 -11.37
C LYS A 27 -6.98 2.28 -10.05
N ASN A 28 -5.71 1.98 -10.11
CA ASN A 28 -4.90 2.01 -8.90
C ASN A 28 -4.73 3.46 -8.45
N PRO A 29 -4.75 3.72 -7.16
CA PRO A 29 -4.53 5.08 -6.69
C PRO A 29 -3.10 5.51 -6.93
N THR A 30 -2.93 6.80 -7.21
CA THR A 30 -1.60 7.39 -7.34
C THR A 30 -1.31 8.15 -6.05
N VAL A 31 -0.21 7.82 -5.41
CA VAL A 31 0.19 8.44 -4.17
C VAL A 31 1.64 8.85 -4.27
N GLY A 32 1.92 10.12 -3.98
CA GLY A 32 3.28 10.63 -4.06
C GLY A 32 3.86 10.51 -5.46
N GLY A 33 3.03 10.63 -6.48
CA GLY A 33 3.49 10.60 -7.87
C GLY A 33 3.67 9.21 -8.46
N LYS A 34 3.34 8.17 -7.71
CA LYS A 34 3.47 6.80 -8.21
C LYS A 34 2.20 6.00 -8.00
N GLU A 35 1.93 5.12 -8.92
CA GLU A 35 0.77 4.24 -8.84
C GLU A 35 1.01 3.17 -7.77
N MET A 36 0.01 2.96 -6.92
CA MET A 36 0.08 1.93 -5.90
C MET A 36 -0.51 0.65 -6.46
N LEU A 37 0.28 -0.41 -6.49
CA LEU A 37 -0.10 -1.63 -7.20
C LEU A 37 -0.60 -2.70 -6.24
N PRO A 38 -1.70 -3.37 -6.58
CA PRO A 38 -2.21 -4.46 -5.73
C PRO A 38 -1.30 -5.68 -5.72
N THR A 39 -0.36 -5.77 -6.64
CA THR A 39 0.60 -6.86 -6.70
C THR A 39 1.81 -6.64 -5.79
N LYS A 40 1.92 -5.47 -5.19
CA LYS A 40 3.03 -5.14 -4.30
C LYS A 40 2.53 -5.04 -2.87
N ASP A 41 3.39 -5.36 -1.92
CA ASP A 41 3.02 -5.20 -0.50
C ASP A 41 3.04 -3.72 -0.10
N ILE A 42 2.62 -3.46 1.12
CA ILE A 42 2.54 -2.11 1.65
C ILE A 42 3.89 -1.40 1.59
N ILE A 43 4.96 -2.09 1.90
CA ILE A 43 6.29 -1.48 1.94
C ILE A 43 6.77 -1.16 0.53
N ASP A 44 6.62 -2.10 -0.39
CA ASP A 44 7.07 -1.90 -1.77
C ASP A 44 6.30 -0.76 -2.46
N ASN A 45 5.06 -0.57 -2.08
CA ASN A 45 4.30 0.59 -2.55
C ASN A 45 4.75 1.88 -1.86
N ALA A 46 4.93 1.84 -0.55
CA ALA A 46 5.27 3.03 0.21
C ALA A 46 6.63 3.62 -0.20
N VAL A 47 7.61 2.79 -0.51
CA VAL A 47 8.92 3.28 -0.89
C VAL A 47 8.90 4.06 -2.19
N ASN A 48 7.88 3.87 -3.00
CA ASN A 48 7.73 4.59 -4.26
C ASN A 48 7.02 5.93 -4.10
N SER A 49 6.41 6.19 -2.94
CA SER A 49 5.68 7.43 -2.73
C SER A 49 6.63 8.52 -2.25
N ALA A 50 6.74 9.59 -3.03
CA ALA A 50 7.56 10.74 -2.64
C ALA A 50 7.01 11.45 -1.41
N ASP A 51 5.74 11.25 -1.08
CA ASP A 51 5.10 11.91 0.05
C ASP A 51 5.27 11.15 1.36
N HIS A 52 5.86 9.97 1.34
CA HIS A 52 5.96 9.09 2.50
C HIS A 52 7.39 8.67 2.83
N THR A 53 8.37 9.49 2.43
CA THR A 53 9.78 9.16 2.69
C THR A 53 10.11 9.12 4.17
N THR A 54 9.50 10.00 4.98
CA THR A 54 9.73 10.02 6.42
C THR A 54 9.13 8.78 7.07
N LEU A 55 7.95 8.37 6.65
CA LEU A 55 7.33 7.15 7.15
C LEU A 55 8.21 5.93 6.86
N VAL A 56 8.73 5.83 5.64
CA VAL A 56 9.59 4.71 5.27
C VAL A 56 10.85 4.71 6.12
N ALA A 57 11.44 5.87 6.37
CA ALA A 57 12.61 5.97 7.25
C ALA A 57 12.28 5.50 8.67
N ALA A 58 11.10 5.86 9.16
CA ALA A 58 10.68 5.46 10.50
C ALA A 58 10.45 3.95 10.58
N VAL A 59 9.83 3.36 9.57
CA VAL A 59 9.60 1.92 9.53
C VAL A 59 10.93 1.16 9.51
N LYS A 60 11.90 1.66 8.75
CA LYS A 60 13.23 1.06 8.71
C LYS A 60 13.94 1.19 10.06
N ALA A 61 13.86 2.37 10.67
CA ALA A 61 14.51 2.61 11.95
C ALA A 61 13.88 1.76 13.07
N ALA A 62 12.59 1.48 12.98
CA ALA A 62 11.88 0.63 13.94
C ALA A 62 12.07 -0.86 13.64
N ASP A 63 12.74 -1.19 12.54
CA ASP A 63 12.98 -2.57 12.12
C ASP A 63 11.66 -3.33 11.87
N LEU A 64 10.70 -2.65 11.26
CA LEU A 64 9.39 -3.22 10.98
C LEU A 64 9.20 -3.61 9.51
N VAL A 65 10.22 -3.43 8.66
CA VAL A 65 10.09 -3.72 7.24
C VAL A 65 9.75 -5.19 7.02
N THR A 66 10.51 -6.09 7.61
CA THR A 66 10.27 -7.53 7.45
C THR A 66 8.89 -7.92 7.99
N THR A 67 8.49 -7.34 9.12
CA THR A 67 7.19 -7.60 9.70
C THR A 67 6.07 -7.20 8.75
N LEU A 68 6.17 -6.02 8.17
CA LEU A 68 5.12 -5.51 7.28
C LEU A 68 5.14 -6.15 5.90
N LYS A 69 6.26 -6.75 5.50
CA LYS A 69 6.34 -7.53 4.27
C LYS A 69 5.86 -8.97 4.47
N GLY A 70 5.61 -9.35 5.70
CA GLY A 70 5.17 -10.69 6.03
C GLY A 70 3.69 -10.90 5.72
N ALA A 71 3.18 -12.04 6.17
CA ALA A 71 1.79 -12.36 5.95
C ALA A 71 0.89 -11.37 6.67
N GLY A 72 -0.06 -10.81 5.92
CA GLY A 72 -1.05 -9.92 6.45
C GLY A 72 -2.34 -10.65 6.71
N PRO A 73 -3.41 -9.92 6.53
CA PRO A 73 -3.43 -8.56 6.00
C PRO A 73 -3.04 -7.49 7.03
N PHE A 74 -2.54 -6.36 6.50
CA PHE A 74 -2.21 -5.22 7.34
C PHE A 74 -2.97 -3.98 6.88
N THR A 75 -3.32 -3.13 7.83
CA THR A 75 -3.80 -1.79 7.54
C THR A 75 -2.82 -0.80 8.16
N LEU A 76 -2.26 0.07 7.34
CA LEU A 76 -1.27 1.02 7.80
C LEU A 76 -1.84 2.44 7.70
N PHE A 77 -1.83 3.16 8.82
CA PHE A 77 -2.14 4.58 8.80
C PHE A 77 -0.84 5.32 8.49
N ALA A 78 -0.78 5.92 7.32
CA ALA A 78 0.46 6.40 6.77
C ALA A 78 0.50 7.93 6.71
N PRO A 79 1.08 8.60 7.73
CA PRO A 79 1.21 10.04 7.68
C PRO A 79 2.15 10.46 6.56
N THR A 80 1.84 11.58 5.92
CA THR A 80 2.70 12.13 4.88
C THR A 80 3.89 12.86 5.49
N ASN A 81 4.87 13.19 4.66
CA ASN A 81 6.00 14.02 5.09
C ASN A 81 5.53 15.34 5.69
N ALA A 82 4.49 15.94 5.10
CA ALA A 82 3.94 17.19 5.61
C ALA A 82 3.34 17.01 7.01
N ALA A 83 2.73 15.86 7.27
CA ALA A 83 2.18 15.57 8.61
C ALA A 83 3.30 15.43 9.63
N PHE A 84 4.38 14.75 9.28
CA PHE A 84 5.54 14.65 10.16
C PHE A 84 6.17 16.01 10.42
N ALA A 85 6.15 16.88 9.44
CA ALA A 85 6.73 18.22 9.60
C ALA A 85 5.97 19.07 10.62
N LYS A 86 4.77 18.68 10.99
CA LYS A 86 3.99 19.40 12.01
C LYS A 86 4.44 19.07 13.44
N LEU A 87 5.26 18.06 13.60
CA LEU A 87 5.78 17.72 14.92
C LEU A 87 6.83 18.75 15.34
N PRO A 88 7.06 18.89 16.67
CA PRO A 88 8.11 19.81 17.14
C PRO A 88 9.46 19.48 16.52
N ALA A 89 10.26 20.51 16.32
CA ALA A 89 11.58 20.36 15.70
C ALA A 89 12.40 19.32 16.46
N GLY A 90 13.07 18.45 15.72
CA GLY A 90 13.92 17.41 16.33
C GLY A 90 13.21 16.16 16.78
N THR A 91 11.88 16.13 16.78
CA THR A 91 11.13 14.95 17.23
C THR A 91 11.43 13.75 16.37
N VAL A 92 11.31 13.90 15.05
CA VAL A 92 11.53 12.80 14.12
C VAL A 92 12.98 12.36 14.15
N GLU A 93 13.91 13.31 14.09
CA GLU A 93 15.33 12.98 14.11
C GLU A 93 15.71 12.25 15.38
N GLY A 94 15.14 12.67 16.52
CA GLY A 94 15.38 11.98 17.79
C GLY A 94 14.86 10.57 17.81
N LEU A 95 13.68 10.35 17.24
CA LEU A 95 13.08 9.02 17.20
C LEU A 95 13.77 8.08 16.22
N LEU A 96 14.45 8.62 15.21
CA LEU A 96 15.15 7.79 14.22
C LEU A 96 16.51 7.30 14.72
N LYS A 97 16.96 7.78 15.85
CA LYS A 97 18.25 7.36 16.41
C LYS A 97 18.17 5.93 16.94
N PRO A 98 19.26 5.16 16.85
CA PRO A 98 19.25 3.77 17.31
C PRO A 98 18.81 3.61 18.77
N GLU A 99 19.18 4.56 19.62
CA GLU A 99 18.82 4.48 21.03
C GLU A 99 17.32 4.70 21.27
N SER A 100 16.61 5.25 20.28
CA SER A 100 15.18 5.50 20.40
C SER A 100 14.34 4.43 19.72
N LYS A 101 14.96 3.37 19.22
CA LYS A 101 14.25 2.34 18.46
C LYS A 101 13.07 1.75 19.23
N ALA A 102 13.25 1.45 20.50
CA ALA A 102 12.19 0.88 21.30
C ALA A 102 11.01 1.83 21.46
N THR A 103 11.30 3.10 21.64
CA THR A 103 10.25 4.12 21.73
C THR A 103 9.52 4.27 20.40
N LEU A 104 10.26 4.34 19.31
CA LEU A 104 9.69 4.45 17.97
C LEU A 104 8.80 3.27 17.65
N THR A 105 9.23 2.07 17.99
CA THR A 105 8.46 0.86 17.73
C THR A 105 7.13 0.86 18.48
N LYS A 106 7.09 1.46 19.67
CA LYS A 106 5.86 1.52 20.44
C LYS A 106 4.85 2.52 19.90
N ILE A 107 5.34 3.56 19.26
CA ILE A 107 4.47 4.56 18.68
C ILE A 107 3.77 4.01 17.46
#